data_0402bab91b464a828b0f827f7a7b7df1
#
_entry.id   0402bab91b464a828b0f827f7a7b7df1
#
_cell.length_a   1.000
_cell.length_b   1.000
_cell.length_c   1.000
_cell.angle_alpha   90.00
_cell.angle_beta   90.00
_cell.angle_gamma   90.00
#
_symmetry.space_group_name_H-M   'P 1'
#
loop_
_entity.id
_entity.type
_entity.pdbx_description
1 polymer ?
#
loop_
_entity_poly.entity_id
_entity_poly.type
_entity_poly.pdbx_seq_one_letter_code
_entity_poly.pdbx_strand_id
1 'polypeptide(L)'
;NVRKVVLVGSHENMQELYHSMTDDPTSGFRVLGYFEDYPSDRYPMNVAYLGQPCEAVDYLTRNAGKVDQLYCSLPSARSAEIVPIINYCENHLIRFFSVPNVRNYLKRRMHFEMLGNVPVLSIRREPLELLENRIVKRSFDIICSLLFLCTLFPIIYVIVGLAIKISSPGPVFFKQKRSGEDGREFWCYKFRSMRVNALCDTLQATEHDPRKTRIGDLIRKTNVDELPQFINVLKGDMSLVGPRPHMLKHTEEYSHLINKYMVRHFVKPGITGWAQVTGFRGETKE
;
A
#
# COMPACT_ATOMS: atom_id res chain seq x y z
N ASN A 1 9.38 12.12 -6.08
CA ASN A 1 7.90 12.17 -5.99
C ASN A 1 7.50 13.25 -5.00
N VAL A 2 6.74 14.24 -5.45
CA VAL A 2 6.18 15.30 -4.60
C VAL A 2 4.96 14.74 -3.89
N ARG A 3 4.93 14.80 -2.55
CA ARG A 3 3.80 14.36 -1.71
C ARG A 3 2.76 15.47 -1.64
N LYS A 4 1.53 15.18 -1.98
CA LYS A 4 0.41 16.13 -1.96
C LYS A 4 -0.27 16.08 -0.59
N VAL A 5 -0.32 17.23 0.08
CA VAL A 5 -0.72 17.37 1.48
C VAL A 5 -1.96 18.23 1.60
N VAL A 6 -2.88 17.82 2.48
CA VAL A 6 -4.03 18.62 2.93
C VAL A 6 -3.89 18.85 4.44
N LEU A 7 -4.19 20.08 4.87
CA LEU A 7 -4.14 20.50 6.27
C LEU A 7 -5.55 20.65 6.82
N VAL A 8 -5.77 20.29 8.09
CA VAL A 8 -7.04 20.48 8.79
C VAL A 8 -6.76 21.18 10.12
N GLY A 9 -7.26 22.39 10.26
CA GLY A 9 -6.97 23.29 11.37
C GLY A 9 -5.85 24.28 11.06
N SER A 10 -5.81 25.38 11.83
CA SER A 10 -4.85 26.49 11.66
C SER A 10 -4.09 26.81 12.93
N HIS A 11 -3.89 25.82 13.81
CA HIS A 11 -3.15 26.03 15.05
C HIS A 11 -1.70 26.45 14.79
N GLU A 12 -1.05 27.09 15.74
CA GLU A 12 0.33 27.60 15.65
C GLU A 12 1.31 26.51 15.16
N ASN A 13 1.25 25.30 15.72
CA ASN A 13 2.08 24.18 15.29
C ASN A 13 1.82 23.77 13.83
N MET A 14 0.60 24.00 13.31
CA MET A 14 0.28 23.72 11.92
C MET A 14 0.89 24.75 10.97
N GLN A 15 1.03 25.99 11.41
CA GLN A 15 1.74 27.03 10.63
C GLN A 15 3.23 26.70 10.53
N GLU A 16 3.88 26.34 11.64
CA GLU A 16 5.29 25.93 11.62
C GLU A 16 5.50 24.73 10.71
N LEU A 17 4.57 23.77 10.75
CA LEU A 17 4.59 22.61 9.85
C LEU A 17 4.45 23.04 8.39
N TYR A 18 3.51 23.94 8.09
CA TYR A 18 3.32 24.48 6.74
C TYR A 18 4.62 25.12 6.24
N HIS A 19 5.26 25.99 7.04
CA HIS A 19 6.53 26.62 6.68
C HIS A 19 7.63 25.58 6.44
N SER A 20 7.76 24.58 7.31
CA SER A 20 8.77 23.54 7.14
C SER A 20 8.57 22.69 5.86
N MET A 21 7.33 22.61 5.35
CA MET A 21 7.02 21.92 4.10
C MET A 21 7.24 22.77 2.85
N THR A 22 7.08 24.11 2.97
CA THR A 22 7.00 25.00 1.80
C THR A 22 8.22 25.90 1.62
N ASP A 23 8.96 26.21 2.69
CA ASP A 23 10.11 27.12 2.64
C ASP A 23 11.32 26.48 1.94
N ASP A 24 11.42 25.15 1.96
CA ASP A 24 12.43 24.41 1.21
C ASP A 24 11.79 23.69 -0.01
N PRO A 25 12.07 24.15 -1.24
CA PRO A 25 11.58 23.49 -2.46
C PRO A 25 12.01 22.02 -2.60
N THR A 26 13.07 21.61 -1.89
CA THR A 26 13.58 20.23 -1.93
C THR A 26 12.88 19.32 -0.91
N SER A 27 12.02 19.84 -0.05
CA SER A 27 11.27 19.10 0.97
C SER A 27 10.40 17.98 0.38
N GLY A 28 10.03 18.13 -0.90
CA GLY A 28 9.21 17.14 -1.60
C GLY A 28 7.73 17.16 -1.22
N PHE A 29 7.25 18.24 -0.57
CA PHE A 29 5.83 18.42 -0.24
C PHE A 29 5.17 19.46 -1.13
N ARG A 30 3.87 19.27 -1.38
CA ARG A 30 2.99 20.25 -2.02
C ARG A 30 1.69 20.35 -1.24
N VAL A 31 1.48 21.45 -0.55
CA VAL A 31 0.23 21.74 0.15
C VAL A 31 -0.82 22.12 -0.87
N LEU A 32 -1.94 21.39 -0.90
CA LEU A 32 -3.08 21.62 -1.79
C LEU A 32 -4.04 22.67 -1.23
N GLY A 33 -4.13 22.76 0.10
CA GLY A 33 -4.98 23.69 0.80
C GLY A 33 -5.25 23.25 2.22
N TYR A 34 -6.15 23.99 2.90
CA TYR A 34 -6.50 23.75 4.29
C TYR A 34 -8.01 23.82 4.55
N PHE A 35 -8.44 23.11 5.59
CA PHE A 35 -9.77 23.17 6.18
C PHE A 35 -9.73 23.87 7.51
N GLU A 36 -10.68 24.79 7.74
CA GLU A 36 -10.87 25.49 9.00
C GLU A 36 -12.35 25.96 9.08
N ASP A 37 -12.83 26.29 10.28
CA ASP A 37 -14.19 26.78 10.46
C ASP A 37 -14.45 28.08 9.65
N TYR A 38 -13.41 28.92 9.56
CA TYR A 38 -13.39 30.16 8.75
C TYR A 38 -12.04 30.30 8.06
N PRO A 39 -11.98 31.05 6.92
CA PRO A 39 -10.69 31.40 6.31
C PRO A 39 -9.76 32.04 7.34
N SER A 40 -8.55 31.53 7.44
CA SER A 40 -7.59 31.92 8.46
C SER A 40 -6.47 32.76 7.87
N ASP A 41 -6.18 33.93 8.45
CA ASP A 41 -5.04 34.78 8.10
C ASP A 41 -3.68 34.15 8.45
N ARG A 42 -3.71 33.00 9.10
CA ARG A 42 -2.51 32.24 9.50
C ARG A 42 -1.82 31.51 8.36
N TYR A 43 -2.52 31.34 7.23
CA TYR A 43 -1.93 30.81 6.01
C TYR A 43 -1.75 31.92 4.97
N PRO A 44 -0.70 31.89 4.15
CA PRO A 44 -0.53 32.83 3.06
C PRO A 44 -1.71 32.82 2.07
N MET A 45 -2.00 33.95 1.43
CA MET A 45 -3.14 34.09 0.50
C MET A 45 -3.10 33.12 -0.70
N ASN A 46 -1.95 32.56 -1.01
CA ASN A 46 -1.77 31.58 -2.10
C ASN A 46 -2.17 30.14 -1.69
N VAL A 47 -2.50 29.89 -0.43
CA VAL A 47 -2.97 28.59 0.05
C VAL A 47 -4.49 28.54 -0.01
N ALA A 48 -5.02 27.60 -0.77
CA ALA A 48 -6.46 27.48 -0.97
C ALA A 48 -7.19 27.11 0.33
N TYR A 49 -8.20 27.90 0.70
CA TYR A 49 -9.19 27.47 1.68
C TYR A 49 -10.14 26.49 1.02
N LEU A 50 -10.25 25.27 1.59
CA LEU A 50 -10.99 24.16 1.00
C LEU A 50 -12.40 23.96 1.59
N GLY A 51 -12.72 24.65 2.68
CA GLY A 51 -14.01 24.55 3.38
C GLY A 51 -13.85 24.25 4.86
N GLN A 52 -14.95 23.85 5.48
CA GLN A 52 -14.99 23.47 6.90
C GLN A 52 -14.47 22.04 7.12
N PRO A 53 -13.97 21.69 8.33
CA PRO A 53 -13.46 20.36 8.65
C PRO A 53 -14.48 19.22 8.41
N CYS A 54 -15.77 19.46 8.61
CA CYS A 54 -16.81 18.48 8.32
C CYS A 54 -16.93 18.14 6.81
N GLU A 55 -16.49 19.04 5.93
CA GLU A 55 -16.51 18.85 4.46
C GLU A 55 -15.26 18.11 3.95
N ALA A 56 -14.30 17.83 4.83
CA ALA A 56 -13.02 17.24 4.43
C ALA A 56 -13.20 15.87 3.75
N VAL A 57 -14.10 15.02 4.26
CA VAL A 57 -14.36 13.69 3.68
C VAL A 57 -14.94 13.82 2.27
N ASP A 58 -15.86 14.74 2.04
CA ASP A 58 -16.46 15.00 0.72
C ASP A 58 -15.42 15.51 -0.27
N TYR A 59 -14.54 16.39 0.17
CA TYR A 59 -13.43 16.87 -0.66
C TYR A 59 -12.48 15.74 -1.03
N LEU A 60 -12.08 14.91 -0.06
CA LEU A 60 -11.20 13.77 -0.29
C LEU A 60 -11.83 12.76 -1.26
N THR A 61 -13.15 12.54 -1.16
CA THR A 61 -13.89 11.67 -2.07
C THR A 61 -13.87 12.21 -3.50
N ARG A 62 -14.14 13.50 -3.69
CA ARG A 62 -14.06 14.15 -5.01
C ARG A 62 -12.66 14.22 -5.59
N ASN A 63 -11.64 14.17 -4.75
CA ASN A 63 -10.23 14.20 -5.12
C ASN A 63 -9.49 12.88 -4.82
N ALA A 64 -10.18 11.75 -4.93
CA ALA A 64 -9.60 10.44 -4.69
C ALA A 64 -8.32 10.23 -5.51
N GLY A 65 -7.26 9.73 -4.87
CA GLY A 65 -5.94 9.50 -5.48
C GLY A 65 -5.11 10.77 -5.75
N LYS A 66 -5.58 11.97 -5.36
CA LYS A 66 -4.83 13.22 -5.50
C LYS A 66 -4.20 13.70 -4.20
N VAL A 67 -4.51 13.08 -3.07
CA VAL A 67 -3.99 13.43 -1.74
C VAL A 67 -3.21 12.25 -1.20
N ASP A 68 -1.96 12.48 -0.80
CA ASP A 68 -1.07 11.43 -0.26
C ASP A 68 -1.05 11.46 1.28
N GLN A 69 -1.17 12.66 1.88
CA GLN A 69 -1.09 12.84 3.32
C GLN A 69 -2.08 13.89 3.82
N LEU A 70 -2.58 13.70 5.02
CA LEU A 70 -3.44 14.65 5.72
C LEU A 70 -2.91 14.91 7.13
N TYR A 71 -2.75 16.18 7.46
CA TYR A 71 -2.31 16.63 8.79
C TYR A 71 -3.47 17.34 9.47
N CYS A 72 -3.78 16.93 10.70
CA CYS A 72 -4.94 17.43 11.44
C CYS A 72 -4.51 17.97 12.82
N SER A 73 -4.81 19.26 13.09
CA SER A 73 -4.58 19.91 14.39
C SER A 73 -5.85 20.17 15.17
N LEU A 74 -6.98 19.61 14.78
CA LEU A 74 -8.23 19.78 15.52
C LEU A 74 -8.12 19.20 16.91
N PRO A 75 -8.72 19.86 17.92
CA PRO A 75 -8.74 19.36 19.29
C PRO A 75 -9.54 18.04 19.42
N SER A 76 -9.13 17.17 20.34
CA SER A 76 -9.78 15.86 20.57
C SER A 76 -11.27 15.95 20.93
N ALA A 77 -11.72 17.11 21.42
CA ALA A 77 -13.15 17.38 21.65
C ALA A 77 -13.97 17.32 20.34
N ARG A 78 -13.35 17.56 19.18
CA ARG A 78 -13.97 17.46 17.84
C ARG A 78 -13.84 16.05 17.25
N SER A 79 -13.85 15.02 18.06
CA SER A 79 -13.71 13.62 17.64
C SER A 79 -14.77 13.19 16.61
N ALA A 80 -15.97 13.77 16.64
CA ALA A 80 -17.02 13.51 15.69
C ALA A 80 -16.62 13.89 14.24
N GLU A 81 -15.75 14.87 14.06
CA GLU A 81 -15.22 15.27 12.76
C GLU A 81 -13.93 14.53 12.42
N ILE A 82 -13.07 14.31 13.40
CA ILE A 82 -11.77 13.67 13.22
C ILE A 82 -11.91 12.18 12.85
N VAL A 83 -12.80 11.44 13.52
CA VAL A 83 -12.94 9.99 13.33
C VAL A 83 -13.36 9.61 11.89
N PRO A 84 -14.34 10.28 11.25
CA PRO A 84 -14.65 10.05 9.85
C PRO A 84 -13.48 10.31 8.92
N ILE A 85 -12.71 11.39 9.15
CA ILE A 85 -11.51 11.72 8.35
C ILE A 85 -10.46 10.62 8.48
N ILE A 86 -10.17 10.15 9.71
CA ILE A 86 -9.22 9.06 9.96
C ILE A 86 -9.66 7.79 9.22
N ASN A 87 -10.93 7.40 9.38
CA ASN A 87 -11.45 6.19 8.75
C ASN A 87 -11.37 6.27 7.22
N TYR A 88 -11.71 7.43 6.66
CA TYR A 88 -11.59 7.66 5.22
C TYR A 88 -10.12 7.53 4.75
N CYS A 89 -9.20 8.20 5.44
CA CYS A 89 -7.77 8.16 5.11
C CYS A 89 -7.21 6.73 5.15
N GLU A 90 -7.54 5.96 6.18
CA GLU A 90 -7.07 4.57 6.34
C GLU A 90 -7.63 3.62 5.26
N ASN A 91 -8.84 3.91 4.74
CA ASN A 91 -9.46 3.11 3.69
C ASN A 91 -9.02 3.50 2.27
N HIS A 92 -8.41 4.70 2.09
CA HIS A 92 -8.08 5.24 0.77
C HIS A 92 -6.59 5.54 0.58
N LEU A 93 -5.70 4.91 1.36
CA LEU A 93 -4.23 5.03 1.23
C LEU A 93 -3.69 6.45 1.51
N ILE A 94 -4.44 7.26 2.25
CA ILE A 94 -4.00 8.59 2.69
C ILE A 94 -3.39 8.44 4.08
N ARG A 95 -2.14 8.90 4.27
CA ARG A 95 -1.47 8.86 5.58
C ARG A 95 -2.00 9.99 6.45
N PHE A 96 -2.65 9.62 7.56
CA PHE A 96 -3.17 10.59 8.53
C PHE A 96 -2.14 10.86 9.61
N PHE A 97 -1.86 12.15 9.85
CA PHE A 97 -1.01 12.65 10.94
C PHE A 97 -1.81 13.61 11.84
N SER A 98 -1.76 13.38 13.13
CA SER A 98 -2.27 14.36 14.09
C SER A 98 -1.13 15.28 14.53
N VAL A 99 -1.35 16.58 14.38
CA VAL A 99 -0.45 17.63 14.87
C VAL A 99 -0.98 18.10 16.22
N PRO A 100 -0.38 17.66 17.34
CA PRO A 100 -0.94 17.97 18.64
C PRO A 100 -0.78 19.46 18.97
N ASN A 101 -1.86 20.04 19.46
CA ASN A 101 -1.70 21.09 20.45
C ASN A 101 -1.40 20.38 21.78
N VAL A 102 -0.41 20.82 22.54
CA VAL A 102 0.12 20.14 23.75
C VAL A 102 -0.96 19.75 24.79
N ARG A 103 -2.17 20.23 24.62
CA ARG A 103 -3.35 19.92 25.44
C ARG A 103 -4.24 18.80 24.94
N ASN A 104 -3.95 18.21 23.77
CA ASN A 104 -4.80 17.19 23.14
C ASN A 104 -4.32 15.78 23.43
N TYR A 105 -4.79 15.19 24.53
CA TYR A 105 -4.54 13.78 24.85
C TYR A 105 -5.57 12.89 24.14
N LEU A 106 -5.18 12.25 23.04
CA LEU A 106 -5.99 11.22 22.39
C LEU A 106 -5.89 9.90 23.18
N LYS A 107 -7.03 9.26 23.42
CA LYS A 107 -7.10 7.94 24.11
C LYS A 107 -6.47 6.78 23.33
N ARG A 108 -5.97 7.00 22.10
CA ARG A 108 -5.33 5.99 21.25
C ARG A 108 -3.80 6.05 21.40
N ARG A 109 -3.15 4.91 21.28
CA ARG A 109 -1.68 4.85 21.16
C ARG A 109 -1.29 5.50 19.84
N MET A 110 -0.58 6.61 19.92
CA MET A 110 -0.01 7.32 18.78
C MET A 110 1.50 7.28 18.86
N HIS A 111 2.15 7.32 17.73
CA HIS A 111 3.60 7.39 17.63
C HIS A 111 4.01 8.85 17.43
N PHE A 112 4.93 9.29 18.27
CA PHE A 112 5.49 10.62 18.21
C PHE A 112 6.63 10.62 17.20
N GLU A 113 6.56 11.52 16.24
CA GLU A 113 7.58 11.72 15.21
C GLU A 113 7.88 13.20 15.08
N MET A 114 9.10 13.55 14.66
CA MET A 114 9.49 14.92 14.39
C MET A 114 9.56 15.16 12.89
N LEU A 115 8.76 16.11 12.37
CA LEU A 115 8.87 16.59 11.00
C LEU A 115 9.51 17.98 11.04
N GLY A 116 10.82 18.02 10.78
CA GLY A 116 11.62 19.20 11.10
C GLY A 116 11.62 19.47 12.61
N ASN A 117 11.19 20.64 13.05
CA ASN A 117 11.09 21.03 14.45
C ASN A 117 9.66 20.85 15.03
N VAL A 118 8.71 20.33 14.24
CA VAL A 118 7.32 20.21 14.68
C VAL A 118 7.02 18.77 15.09
N PRO A 119 6.53 18.55 16.32
CA PRO A 119 6.09 17.25 16.76
C PRO A 119 4.77 16.85 16.06
N VAL A 120 4.77 15.68 15.44
CA VAL A 120 3.59 15.07 14.83
C VAL A 120 3.27 13.73 15.49
N LEU A 121 1.99 13.40 15.58
CA LEU A 121 1.55 12.11 16.11
C LEU A 121 0.96 11.30 14.96
N SER A 122 1.59 10.18 14.63
CA SER A 122 1.08 9.22 13.67
C SER A 122 0.30 8.10 14.38
N ILE A 123 -0.75 7.60 13.72
CA ILE A 123 -1.54 6.47 14.24
C ILE A 123 -0.74 5.17 14.11
N ARG A 124 0.19 5.12 13.18
CA ARG A 124 1.00 3.94 12.87
C ARG A 124 2.46 4.31 12.75
N ARG A 125 3.30 3.43 13.24
CA ARG A 125 4.71 3.47 12.96
C ARG A 125 4.97 2.74 11.64
N GLU A 126 5.50 3.45 10.66
CA GLU A 126 5.89 2.89 9.38
C GLU A 126 7.43 2.81 9.28
N PRO A 127 8.07 1.72 9.76
CA PRO A 127 9.55 1.64 9.80
C PRO A 127 10.19 1.82 8.42
N LEU A 128 9.47 1.50 7.35
CA LEU A 128 9.93 1.65 5.96
C LEU A 128 9.80 3.09 5.41
N GLU A 129 9.26 4.04 6.17
CA GLU A 129 9.37 5.47 5.83
C GLU A 129 10.80 5.99 6.04
N LEU A 130 11.53 5.42 7.00
CA LEU A 130 12.93 5.74 7.22
C LEU A 130 13.75 5.25 6.03
N LEU A 131 14.52 6.16 5.42
CA LEU A 131 15.34 5.89 4.23
C LEU A 131 16.33 4.73 4.48
N GLU A 132 16.92 4.70 5.64
CA GLU A 132 17.88 3.65 6.06
C GLU A 132 17.25 2.26 6.00
N ASN A 133 16.09 2.10 6.62
CA ASN A 133 15.37 0.82 6.63
C ASN A 133 14.93 0.41 5.21
N ARG A 134 14.53 1.40 4.39
CA ARG A 134 14.16 1.16 2.99
C ARG A 134 15.35 0.69 2.17
N ILE A 135 16.52 1.30 2.36
CA ILE A 135 17.76 0.90 1.67
C ILE A 135 18.16 -0.51 2.09
N VAL A 136 18.24 -0.79 3.40
CA VAL A 136 18.59 -2.12 3.91
C VAL A 136 17.63 -3.18 3.37
N LYS A 137 16.33 -2.94 3.48
CA LYS A 137 15.30 -3.85 2.98
C LYS A 137 15.44 -4.09 1.47
N ARG A 138 15.61 -3.02 0.69
CA ARG A 138 15.75 -3.12 -0.77
C ARG A 138 17.03 -3.84 -1.19
N SER A 139 18.16 -3.58 -0.51
CA SER A 139 19.42 -4.27 -0.76
C SER A 139 19.28 -5.76 -0.52
N PHE A 140 18.68 -6.15 0.59
CA PHE A 140 18.38 -7.55 0.90
C PHE A 140 17.50 -8.21 -0.18
N ASP A 141 16.41 -7.55 -0.57
CA ASP A 141 15.51 -8.03 -1.62
C ASP A 141 16.25 -8.25 -2.95
N ILE A 142 17.12 -7.32 -3.35
CA ILE A 142 17.90 -7.42 -4.59
C ILE A 142 18.92 -8.56 -4.51
N ILE A 143 19.72 -8.62 -3.45
CA ILE A 143 20.79 -9.61 -3.32
C ILE A 143 20.23 -11.02 -3.33
N CYS A 144 19.21 -11.29 -2.50
CA CYS A 144 18.59 -12.61 -2.43
C CYS A 144 17.90 -13.01 -3.74
N SER A 145 17.21 -12.05 -4.38
CA SER A 145 16.53 -12.32 -5.65
C SER A 145 17.53 -12.58 -6.78
N LEU A 146 18.60 -11.81 -6.86
CA LEU A 146 19.64 -11.99 -7.87
C LEU A 146 20.34 -13.34 -7.68
N LEU A 147 20.70 -13.67 -6.45
CA LEU A 147 21.32 -14.95 -6.14
C LEU A 147 20.43 -16.11 -6.57
N PHE A 148 19.14 -16.08 -6.21
CA PHE A 148 18.20 -17.12 -6.59
C PHE A 148 18.01 -17.20 -8.12
N LEU A 149 17.82 -16.07 -8.79
CA LEU A 149 17.56 -16.04 -10.23
C LEU A 149 18.78 -16.43 -11.07
N CYS A 150 20.00 -16.22 -10.59
CA CYS A 150 21.22 -16.64 -11.29
C CYS A 150 21.62 -18.11 -11.02
N THR A 151 21.21 -18.69 -9.90
CA THR A 151 21.63 -20.05 -9.50
C THR A 151 20.54 -21.09 -9.72
N LEU A 152 19.49 -21.07 -8.90
CA LEU A 152 18.47 -22.11 -8.85
C LEU A 152 17.39 -21.93 -9.93
N PHE A 153 17.01 -20.69 -10.22
CA PHE A 153 15.89 -20.41 -11.12
C PHE A 153 16.09 -20.95 -12.55
N PRO A 154 17.26 -20.87 -13.20
CA PRO A 154 17.45 -21.43 -14.54
C PRO A 154 17.19 -22.93 -14.59
N ILE A 155 17.62 -23.68 -13.60
CA ILE A 155 17.41 -25.14 -13.50
C ILE A 155 15.91 -25.41 -13.34
N ILE A 156 15.27 -24.72 -12.39
CA ILE A 156 13.83 -24.86 -12.15
C ILE A 156 13.03 -24.45 -13.39
N TYR A 157 13.42 -23.38 -14.07
CA TYR A 157 12.76 -22.91 -15.29
C TYR A 157 12.78 -23.96 -16.40
N VAL A 158 13.91 -24.64 -16.62
CA VAL A 158 14.01 -25.69 -17.64
C VAL A 158 13.12 -26.87 -17.27
N ILE A 159 13.21 -27.37 -16.05
CA ILE A 159 12.43 -28.55 -15.59
C ILE A 159 10.95 -28.25 -15.62
N VAL A 160 10.52 -27.18 -14.95
CA VAL A 160 9.10 -26.81 -14.84
C VAL A 160 8.53 -26.35 -16.19
N GLY A 161 9.34 -25.61 -16.97
CA GLY A 161 8.96 -25.14 -18.29
C GLY A 161 8.70 -26.29 -19.27
N LEU A 162 9.55 -27.31 -19.29
CA LEU A 162 9.33 -28.53 -20.08
C LEU A 162 8.07 -29.27 -19.62
N ALA A 163 7.91 -29.47 -18.30
CA ALA A 163 6.74 -30.14 -17.74
C ALA A 163 5.42 -29.40 -18.11
N ILE A 164 5.41 -28.07 -18.03
CA ILE A 164 4.25 -27.25 -18.43
C ILE A 164 3.96 -27.40 -19.93
N LYS A 165 5.00 -27.36 -20.78
CA LYS A 165 4.85 -27.50 -22.25
C LYS A 165 4.31 -28.87 -22.66
N ILE A 166 4.77 -29.94 -22.00
CA ILE A 166 4.27 -31.30 -22.23
C ILE A 166 2.81 -31.43 -21.75
N SER A 167 2.47 -30.78 -20.61
CA SER A 167 1.13 -30.87 -20.03
C SER A 167 0.04 -30.13 -20.81
N SER A 168 0.39 -28.99 -21.43
CA SER A 168 -0.57 -28.21 -22.21
C SER A 168 0.15 -27.20 -23.15
N PRO A 169 -0.39 -26.96 -24.38
CA PRO A 169 0.16 -25.96 -25.28
C PRO A 169 0.02 -24.53 -24.72
N GLY A 170 1.00 -23.64 -25.03
CA GLY A 170 0.95 -22.24 -24.65
C GLY A 170 2.20 -21.74 -23.93
N PRO A 171 2.22 -20.50 -23.40
CA PRO A 171 3.37 -19.90 -22.72
C PRO A 171 3.67 -20.59 -21.40
N VAL A 172 4.95 -20.58 -20.98
CA VAL A 172 5.41 -21.12 -19.68
C VAL A 172 4.99 -20.20 -18.54
N PHE A 173 5.10 -18.90 -18.76
CA PHE A 173 4.70 -17.89 -17.77
C PHE A 173 3.25 -17.44 -17.94
N PHE A 174 2.61 -17.24 -16.84
CA PHE A 174 1.34 -16.56 -16.68
C PHE A 174 1.58 -15.19 -16.03
N LYS A 175 0.86 -14.19 -16.49
CA LYS A 175 0.92 -12.82 -15.97
C LYS A 175 -0.48 -12.39 -15.57
N GLN A 176 -0.61 -11.76 -14.40
CA GLN A 176 -1.87 -11.23 -13.93
C GLN A 176 -1.65 -9.91 -13.21
N LYS A 177 -2.52 -8.93 -13.44
CA LYS A 177 -2.49 -7.67 -12.72
C LYS A 177 -2.84 -7.86 -11.25
N ARG A 178 -2.09 -7.22 -10.37
CA ARG A 178 -2.26 -7.24 -8.92
C ARG A 178 -2.10 -5.83 -8.35
N SER A 179 -2.72 -5.60 -7.19
CA SER A 179 -2.51 -4.37 -6.43
C SER A 179 -1.18 -4.42 -5.69
N GLY A 180 -0.38 -3.39 -5.87
CA GLY A 180 0.94 -3.21 -5.25
C GLY A 180 0.97 -2.09 -4.21
N GLU A 181 2.17 -1.57 -3.95
CA GLU A 181 2.40 -0.42 -3.06
C GLU A 181 1.63 0.81 -3.54
N ASP A 182 1.02 1.54 -2.61
CA ASP A 182 0.18 2.73 -2.87
C ASP A 182 -0.98 2.47 -3.86
N GLY A 183 -1.47 1.22 -3.93
CA GLY A 183 -2.56 0.84 -4.82
C GLY A 183 -2.17 0.74 -6.30
N ARG A 184 -0.88 0.89 -6.65
CA ARG A 184 -0.42 0.82 -8.05
C ARG A 184 -0.54 -0.58 -8.58
N GLU A 185 -1.04 -0.71 -9.80
CA GLU A 185 -1.13 -1.99 -10.47
C GLU A 185 0.23 -2.45 -10.99
N PHE A 186 0.52 -3.73 -10.89
CA PHE A 186 1.69 -4.36 -11.49
C PHE A 186 1.39 -5.73 -12.07
N TRP A 187 2.21 -6.19 -13.03
CA TRP A 187 2.12 -7.51 -13.60
C TRP A 187 2.87 -8.53 -12.75
N CYS A 188 2.12 -9.38 -12.02
CA CYS A 188 2.66 -10.47 -11.22
C CYS A 188 2.97 -11.68 -12.10
N TYR A 189 4.20 -12.16 -12.07
CA TYR A 189 4.65 -13.32 -12.84
C TYR A 189 4.48 -14.61 -12.05
N LYS A 190 3.98 -15.65 -12.73
CA LYS A 190 3.86 -17.01 -12.21
C LYS A 190 4.17 -18.04 -13.29
N PHE A 191 4.49 -19.27 -12.89
CA PHE A 191 4.41 -20.38 -13.83
C PHE A 191 2.93 -20.70 -14.12
N ARG A 192 2.64 -21.05 -15.36
CA ARG A 192 1.29 -21.43 -15.75
C ARG A 192 0.92 -22.77 -15.16
N SER A 193 -0.10 -22.81 -14.31
CA SER A 193 -0.64 -24.00 -13.65
C SER A 193 -1.99 -24.46 -14.21
N MET A 194 -2.55 -23.67 -15.14
CA MET A 194 -3.85 -23.91 -15.75
C MET A 194 -3.76 -23.88 -17.28
N ARG A 195 -4.73 -24.51 -17.95
CA ARG A 195 -4.93 -24.33 -19.38
C ARG A 195 -5.23 -22.88 -19.69
N VAL A 196 -4.80 -22.41 -20.87
CA VAL A 196 -5.11 -21.05 -21.33
C VAL A 196 -6.63 -20.88 -21.42
N ASN A 197 -7.18 -19.89 -20.73
CA ASN A 197 -8.60 -19.57 -20.74
C ASN A 197 -8.81 -18.06 -20.58
N ALA A 198 -9.96 -17.57 -21.04
CA ALA A 198 -10.32 -16.14 -20.97
C ALA A 198 -10.77 -15.66 -19.59
N LEU A 199 -10.99 -16.59 -18.63
CA LEU A 199 -11.57 -16.29 -17.31
C LEU A 199 -10.52 -16.12 -16.21
N CYS A 200 -9.24 -16.03 -16.58
CA CYS A 200 -8.13 -16.00 -15.62
C CYS A 200 -8.13 -14.74 -14.72
N ASP A 201 -8.70 -13.63 -15.17
CA ASP A 201 -8.73 -12.37 -14.43
C ASP A 201 -10.02 -12.16 -13.62
N THR A 202 -11.04 -12.99 -13.86
CA THR A 202 -12.37 -12.85 -13.25
C THR A 202 -12.71 -13.93 -12.24
N LEU A 203 -12.22 -15.16 -12.43
CA LEU A 203 -12.56 -16.30 -11.58
C LEU A 203 -11.34 -16.78 -10.78
N GLN A 204 -11.47 -16.74 -9.46
CA GLN A 204 -10.51 -17.34 -8.55
C GLN A 204 -10.46 -18.87 -8.76
N ALA A 205 -9.26 -19.44 -8.64
CA ALA A 205 -9.07 -20.87 -8.71
C ALA A 205 -9.58 -21.55 -7.45
N THR A 206 -10.49 -22.50 -7.59
CA THR A 206 -11.00 -23.36 -6.52
C THR A 206 -10.11 -24.59 -6.31
N GLU A 207 -10.34 -25.35 -5.23
CA GLU A 207 -9.55 -26.54 -4.92
C GLU A 207 -9.64 -27.61 -6.03
N HIS A 208 -10.84 -27.87 -6.55
CA HIS A 208 -11.10 -28.85 -7.63
C HIS A 208 -11.40 -28.18 -8.98
N ASP A 209 -10.66 -27.14 -9.33
CA ASP A 209 -10.85 -26.38 -10.57
C ASP A 209 -10.50 -27.23 -11.80
N PRO A 210 -11.44 -27.48 -12.74
CA PRO A 210 -11.22 -28.32 -13.93
C PRO A 210 -10.21 -27.73 -14.91
N ARG A 211 -9.86 -26.44 -14.76
CA ARG A 211 -8.85 -25.76 -15.58
C ARG A 211 -7.43 -26.15 -15.18
N LYS A 212 -7.22 -26.74 -14.00
CA LYS A 212 -5.90 -27.18 -13.54
C LYS A 212 -5.39 -28.34 -14.37
N THR A 213 -4.08 -28.31 -14.67
CA THR A 213 -3.40 -29.49 -15.21
C THR A 213 -2.82 -30.31 -14.05
N ARG A 214 -2.54 -31.60 -14.24
CA ARG A 214 -1.90 -32.44 -13.20
C ARG A 214 -0.58 -31.87 -12.72
N ILE A 215 0.26 -31.38 -13.64
CA ILE A 215 1.50 -30.68 -13.33
C ILE A 215 1.21 -29.35 -12.63
N GLY A 216 0.19 -28.62 -13.08
CA GLY A 216 -0.25 -27.38 -12.47
C GLY A 216 -0.68 -27.53 -11.01
N ASP A 217 -1.36 -28.63 -10.67
CA ASP A 217 -1.74 -28.92 -9.28
C ASP A 217 -0.50 -29.19 -8.41
N LEU A 218 0.48 -29.95 -8.93
CA LEU A 218 1.73 -30.22 -8.23
C LEU A 218 2.52 -28.93 -7.94
N ILE A 219 2.74 -28.08 -8.97
CA ILE A 219 3.53 -26.83 -8.79
C ILE A 219 2.83 -25.83 -7.87
N ARG A 220 1.49 -25.84 -7.81
CA ARG A 220 0.72 -25.01 -6.85
C ARG A 220 0.81 -25.54 -5.41
N LYS A 221 0.71 -26.85 -5.20
CA LYS A 221 0.88 -27.47 -3.87
C LYS A 221 2.26 -27.22 -3.29
N THR A 222 3.28 -27.16 -4.13
CA THR A 222 4.68 -26.87 -3.74
C THR A 222 5.03 -25.39 -3.78
N ASN A 223 4.11 -24.50 -4.20
CA ASN A 223 4.32 -23.07 -4.42
C ASN A 223 5.43 -22.74 -5.44
N VAL A 224 5.87 -23.69 -6.22
CA VAL A 224 6.86 -23.50 -7.31
C VAL A 224 6.31 -22.55 -8.38
N ASP A 225 4.99 -22.50 -8.54
CA ASP A 225 4.32 -21.57 -9.48
C ASP A 225 4.58 -20.09 -9.13
N GLU A 226 4.93 -19.75 -7.90
CA GLU A 226 5.18 -18.38 -7.45
C GLU A 226 6.65 -17.94 -7.60
N LEU A 227 7.58 -18.86 -7.91
CA LEU A 227 9.00 -18.54 -8.05
C LEU A 227 9.34 -17.45 -9.09
N PRO A 228 8.64 -17.31 -10.22
CA PRO A 228 8.89 -16.18 -11.13
C PRO A 228 8.67 -14.79 -10.52
N GLN A 229 8.01 -14.68 -9.35
CA GLN A 229 7.83 -13.41 -8.64
C GLN A 229 9.16 -12.80 -8.15
N PHE A 230 10.24 -13.56 -8.06
CA PHE A 230 11.57 -13.00 -7.83
C PHE A 230 11.98 -11.98 -8.90
N ILE A 231 11.46 -12.12 -10.13
CA ILE A 231 11.61 -11.11 -11.20
C ILE A 231 10.88 -9.81 -10.80
N ASN A 232 9.69 -9.90 -10.19
CA ASN A 232 8.97 -8.73 -9.70
C ASN A 232 9.70 -8.06 -8.53
N VAL A 233 10.35 -8.85 -7.67
CA VAL A 233 11.19 -8.29 -6.60
C VAL A 233 12.36 -7.51 -7.17
N LEU A 234 13.09 -8.02 -8.17
CA LEU A 234 14.17 -7.28 -8.83
C LEU A 234 13.68 -6.01 -9.52
N LYS A 235 12.52 -6.06 -10.18
CA LYS A 235 11.90 -4.87 -10.80
C LYS A 235 11.49 -3.81 -9.77
N GLY A 236 11.25 -4.21 -8.51
CA GLY A 236 10.82 -3.32 -7.46
C GLY A 236 9.30 -3.26 -7.25
N ASP A 237 8.53 -4.07 -7.98
CA ASP A 237 7.07 -4.19 -7.81
C ASP A 237 6.70 -4.93 -6.52
N MET A 238 7.58 -5.85 -6.08
CA MET A 238 7.41 -6.71 -4.91
C MET A 238 8.62 -6.68 -3.99
N SER A 239 8.46 -7.29 -2.83
CA SER A 239 9.50 -7.61 -1.85
C SER A 239 9.51 -9.12 -1.59
N LEU A 240 10.57 -9.65 -0.99
CA LEU A 240 10.58 -11.04 -0.52
C LEU A 240 9.53 -11.25 0.57
N VAL A 241 9.48 -10.33 1.54
CA VAL A 241 8.55 -10.40 2.67
C VAL A 241 7.62 -9.19 2.65
N GLY A 242 6.32 -9.46 2.60
CA GLY A 242 5.27 -8.43 2.58
C GLY A 242 3.86 -9.06 2.54
N PRO A 243 2.81 -8.26 2.54
CA PRO A 243 1.45 -8.76 2.39
C PRO A 243 1.25 -9.42 1.03
N ARG A 244 0.47 -10.51 0.99
CA ARG A 244 0.19 -11.23 -0.26
C ARG A 244 -0.53 -10.33 -1.27
N PRO A 245 -0.06 -10.23 -2.55
CA PRO A 245 -0.73 -9.43 -3.57
C PRO A 245 -2.09 -10.03 -3.95
N HIS A 246 -3.15 -9.24 -3.89
CA HIS A 246 -4.50 -9.66 -4.28
C HIS A 246 -4.82 -9.28 -5.72
N MET A 247 -5.80 -9.96 -6.33
CA MET A 247 -6.38 -9.58 -7.62
C MET A 247 -7.08 -8.22 -7.47
N LEU A 248 -7.10 -7.42 -8.54
CA LEU A 248 -7.74 -6.10 -8.52
C LEU A 248 -9.19 -6.18 -8.05
N LYS A 249 -9.94 -7.14 -8.58
CA LYS A 249 -11.33 -7.39 -8.19
C LYS A 249 -11.48 -7.65 -6.68
N HIS A 250 -10.63 -8.51 -6.10
CA HIS A 250 -10.65 -8.78 -4.66
C HIS A 250 -10.23 -7.58 -3.82
N THR A 251 -9.30 -6.75 -4.32
CA THR A 251 -8.92 -5.51 -3.64
C THR A 251 -10.11 -4.56 -3.56
N GLU A 252 -10.87 -4.42 -4.64
CA GLU A 252 -12.08 -3.61 -4.70
C GLU A 252 -13.16 -4.16 -3.74
N GLU A 253 -13.50 -5.44 -3.85
CA GLU A 253 -14.50 -6.11 -2.99
C GLU A 253 -14.15 -5.98 -1.49
N TYR A 254 -12.91 -6.33 -1.11
CA TYR A 254 -12.50 -6.31 0.30
C TYR A 254 -12.30 -4.89 0.85
N SER A 255 -12.01 -3.90 0.01
CA SER A 255 -11.93 -2.50 0.45
C SER A 255 -13.27 -1.99 0.99
N HIS A 256 -14.39 -2.51 0.47
CA HIS A 256 -15.73 -2.17 0.93
C HIS A 256 -16.19 -3.00 2.14
N LEU A 257 -15.70 -4.25 2.26
CA LEU A 257 -16.16 -5.20 3.28
C LEU A 257 -15.33 -5.10 4.58
N ILE A 258 -14.03 -4.86 4.45
CA ILE A 258 -13.09 -4.92 5.59
C ILE A 258 -12.56 -3.53 5.88
N ASN A 259 -12.88 -3.01 7.05
CA ASN A 259 -12.34 -1.73 7.51
C ASN A 259 -10.80 -1.80 7.58
N LYS A 260 -10.12 -0.75 7.07
CA LYS A 260 -8.66 -0.63 7.04
C LYS A 260 -7.95 -1.65 6.13
N TYR A 261 -8.67 -2.32 5.24
CA TYR A 261 -8.07 -3.27 4.30
C TYR A 261 -6.96 -2.63 3.45
N MET A 262 -7.15 -1.39 3.03
CA MET A 262 -6.23 -0.67 2.16
C MET A 262 -4.86 -0.37 2.80
N VAL A 263 -4.76 -0.38 4.12
CA VAL A 263 -3.50 -0.15 4.87
C VAL A 263 -2.40 -1.13 4.48
N ARG A 264 -2.75 -2.33 4.04
CA ARG A 264 -1.80 -3.33 3.54
C ARG A 264 -0.99 -2.87 2.32
N HIS A 265 -1.47 -1.85 1.61
CA HIS A 265 -0.81 -1.31 0.42
C HIS A 265 0.19 -0.17 0.73
N PHE A 266 0.38 0.18 2.00
CA PHE A 266 1.45 1.12 2.38
C PHE A 266 2.85 0.52 2.25
N VAL A 267 2.95 -0.79 2.02
CA VAL A 267 4.20 -1.51 1.80
C VAL A 267 4.10 -2.38 0.55
N LYS A 268 5.26 -2.73 -0.03
CA LYS A 268 5.30 -3.62 -1.19
C LYS A 268 4.74 -5.00 -0.84
N PRO A 269 3.94 -5.59 -1.74
CA PRO A 269 3.49 -6.97 -1.57
C PRO A 269 4.68 -7.92 -1.58
N GLY A 270 4.57 -9.02 -0.82
CA GLY A 270 5.63 -10.03 -0.67
C GLY A 270 5.36 -11.32 -1.40
N ILE A 271 6.43 -12.06 -1.74
CA ILE A 271 6.35 -13.47 -2.14
C ILE A 271 5.87 -14.29 -0.94
N THR A 272 6.39 -13.99 0.25
CA THR A 272 5.95 -14.54 1.52
C THR A 272 5.58 -13.44 2.51
N GLY A 273 4.87 -13.79 3.58
CA GLY A 273 4.46 -12.85 4.61
C GLY A 273 3.90 -13.56 5.83
N TRP A 274 3.72 -12.82 6.92
CA TRP A 274 3.31 -13.37 8.20
C TRP A 274 2.07 -14.27 8.08
N ALA A 275 0.99 -13.78 7.50
CA ALA A 275 -0.23 -14.56 7.32
C ALA A 275 -0.01 -15.87 6.54
N GLN A 276 0.89 -15.87 5.56
CA GLN A 276 1.18 -17.06 4.75
C GLN A 276 1.96 -18.13 5.54
N VAL A 277 2.88 -17.72 6.42
CA VAL A 277 3.70 -18.66 7.24
C VAL A 277 2.95 -19.15 8.47
N THR A 278 1.94 -18.40 8.94
CA THR A 278 1.06 -18.79 10.06
C THR A 278 -0.17 -19.59 9.64
N GLY A 279 -0.27 -20.00 8.36
CA GLY A 279 -1.30 -20.92 7.88
C GLY A 279 -2.54 -20.26 7.25
N PHE A 280 -2.65 -18.93 7.26
CA PHE A 280 -3.75 -18.22 6.60
C PHE A 280 -3.52 -18.13 5.09
N ARG A 281 -3.69 -19.28 4.41
CA ARG A 281 -3.61 -19.40 2.95
C ARG A 281 -4.93 -19.92 2.39
N GLY A 282 -5.38 -19.33 1.26
CA GLY A 282 -6.58 -19.78 0.54
C GLY A 282 -7.86 -19.08 1.02
N GLU A 283 -9.00 -19.73 0.82
CA GLU A 283 -10.30 -19.27 1.30
C GLU A 283 -10.31 -19.39 2.83
N THR A 284 -10.22 -18.27 3.51
CA THR A 284 -10.44 -18.22 4.96
C THR A 284 -11.94 -18.36 5.16
N LYS A 285 -12.37 -19.51 5.64
CA LYS A 285 -13.68 -19.63 6.28
C LYS A 285 -13.59 -18.83 7.57
N GLU A 286 -14.60 -17.97 7.83
CA GLU A 286 -14.71 -17.15 9.03
C GLU A 286 -14.41 -17.92 10.32
#